data_b2f3b4dd65ed088d46b2b75eb6738820
#
_entry.id   b2f3b4dd65ed088d46b2b75eb6738820
#
_cell.length_a   1.000
_cell.length_b   1.000
_cell.length_c   1.000
_cell.angle_alpha   90.00
_cell.angle_beta   90.00
_cell.angle_gamma   90.00
#
_symmetry.space_group_name_H-M   'P 1'
#
loop_
_entity.id
_entity.type
_entity.pdbx_description
1 polymer ?
#
loop_
_entity_poly.entity_id
_entity_poly.type
_entity_poly.pdbx_seq_one_letter_code
_entity_poly.pdbx_strand_id
1 'polypeptide(L)'
;MNTGDKTPLVEVFFGSPWEAELVKGLLESAGIPAALKNYNMGYMAITMLTEVSTGGGVSVLVSAENYDIASEIIANRENVE
;
A
#
# COMPACT_ATOMS: atom_id res chain seq x y z
N MET A 1 -2.33 9.38 21.37
CA MET A 1 -1.96 9.12 21.20
C MET A 1 -1.46 8.27 21.17
N ASN A 2 -1.41 8.05 21.03
CA ASN A 2 -0.97 7.42 20.99
C ASN A 2 -0.07 6.94 20.97
N THR A 3 0.08 7.08 21.04
CA THR A 3 1.24 6.95 21.24
C THR A 3 1.60 5.67 21.47
N GLY A 4 0.94 5.02 21.93
CA GLY A 4 1.31 3.80 22.25
C GLY A 4 1.67 3.01 21.13
N ASP A 5 1.16 3.34 20.18
CA ASP A 5 1.44 2.53 19.22
C ASP A 5 2.44 2.82 18.46
N LYS A 6 3.32 2.74 18.73
CA LYS A 6 4.30 2.95 17.99
C LYS A 6 4.70 1.96 17.08
N THR A 7 4.02 1.02 16.63
CA THR A 7 4.44 0.09 15.66
C THR A 7 4.68 0.83 14.38
N PRO A 8 5.84 0.79 13.85
CA PRO A 8 6.12 1.56 12.66
C PRO A 8 5.41 0.98 11.46
N LEU A 9 5.18 1.82 10.49
CA LEU A 9 4.59 1.35 9.26
C LEU A 9 5.72 1.03 8.31
N VAL A 10 5.57 -0.05 7.57
CA VAL A 10 6.60 -0.44 6.63
C VAL A 10 5.97 -0.70 5.28
N GLU A 11 6.74 -0.52 4.23
CA GLU A 11 6.21 -0.69 2.91
C GLU A 11 6.17 -2.17 2.59
N VAL A 12 5.05 -2.65 2.09
CA VAL A 12 4.93 -4.03 1.75
C VAL A 12 4.67 -4.19 0.25
N PHE A 13 4.39 -3.13 -0.43
CA PHE A 13 4.17 -3.19 -1.87
C PHE A 13 4.36 -1.82 -2.47
N PHE A 14 4.85 -1.74 -3.69
CA PHE A 14 5.01 -0.48 -4.34
C PHE A 14 4.64 -0.70 -5.80
N GLY A 15 3.83 0.13 -6.35
CA GLY A 15 3.44 -0.02 -7.72
C GLY A 15 2.59 1.13 -8.17
N SER A 16 1.84 0.94 -9.22
CA SER A 16 1.02 2.01 -9.74
C SER A 16 -0.12 2.28 -8.78
N PRO A 17 -0.73 3.42 -8.88
CA PRO A 17 -1.83 3.74 -7.99
C PRO A 17 -2.93 2.70 -8.05
N TRP A 18 -3.22 2.21 -9.25
CA TRP A 18 -4.27 1.24 -9.38
C TRP A 18 -3.92 -0.07 -8.68
N GLU A 19 -2.70 -0.52 -8.84
CA GLU A 19 -2.32 -1.73 -8.18
C GLU A 19 -2.26 -1.56 -6.69
N ALA A 20 -1.80 -0.41 -6.23
CA ALA A 20 -1.71 -0.18 -4.81
C ALA A 20 -3.09 -0.21 -4.18
N GLU A 21 -4.08 0.32 -4.89
CA GLU A 21 -5.42 0.29 -4.35
C GLU A 21 -5.93 -1.13 -4.28
N LEU A 22 -5.62 -1.95 -5.26
CA LEU A 22 -6.07 -3.31 -5.23
C LEU A 22 -5.41 -4.07 -4.08
N VAL A 23 -4.13 -3.83 -3.87
CA VAL A 23 -3.43 -4.51 -2.82
C VAL A 23 -3.97 -4.07 -1.47
N LYS A 24 -4.24 -2.77 -1.32
CA LYS A 24 -4.77 -2.29 -0.08
C LYS A 24 -6.11 -2.94 0.20
N GLY A 25 -6.96 -3.03 -0.82
CA GLY A 25 -8.26 -3.64 -0.61
C GLY A 25 -8.13 -5.11 -0.23
N LEU A 26 -7.18 -5.78 -0.85
CA LEU A 26 -6.98 -7.17 -0.56
C LEU A 26 -6.56 -7.35 0.90
N LEU A 27 -5.65 -6.51 1.37
CA LEU A 27 -5.19 -6.64 2.73
C LEU A 27 -6.31 -6.30 3.71
N GLU A 28 -7.07 -5.28 3.40
CA GLU A 28 -8.14 -4.92 4.30
C GLU A 28 -9.22 -5.99 4.36
N SER A 29 -9.45 -6.67 3.27
CA SER A 29 -10.45 -7.69 3.31
C SER A 29 -9.94 -8.87 4.13
N ALA A 30 -8.65 -8.96 4.35
CA ALA A 30 -8.11 -10.00 5.19
C ALA A 30 -7.95 -9.52 6.63
N GLY A 31 -8.42 -8.34 6.92
CA GLY A 31 -8.33 -7.85 8.28
C GLY A 31 -7.05 -7.10 8.61
N ILE A 32 -6.24 -6.77 7.62
CA ILE A 32 -5.00 -6.08 7.87
C ILE A 32 -5.13 -4.65 7.44
N PRO A 33 -5.06 -3.70 8.35
CA PRO A 33 -5.16 -2.30 7.97
C PRO A 33 -3.97 -1.91 7.10
N ALA A 34 -4.22 -1.15 6.09
CA ALA A 34 -3.15 -0.72 5.21
C ALA A 34 -3.34 0.73 4.83
N ALA A 35 -2.27 1.40 4.54
CA ALA A 35 -2.32 2.80 4.15
C ALA A 35 -1.58 2.98 2.85
N LEU A 36 -1.91 4.01 2.13
CA LEU A 36 -1.21 4.28 0.89
C LEU A 36 -0.36 5.52 1.04
N LYS A 37 0.81 5.50 0.49
CA LYS A 37 1.66 6.65 0.53
C LYS A 37 2.08 6.96 -0.88
N ASN A 38 1.72 8.16 -1.32
CA ASN A 38 2.04 8.55 -2.65
C ASN A 38 3.21 9.47 -2.63
N TYR A 39 4.26 9.18 -3.32
CA TYR A 39 5.41 10.00 -3.27
C TYR A 39 5.26 11.34 -3.94
N ASN A 40 4.28 11.51 -4.71
CA ASN A 40 4.11 12.78 -5.31
C ASN A 40 3.01 13.53 -4.71
N MET A 41 2.79 13.32 -3.43
CA MET A 41 1.76 13.90 -2.83
C MET A 41 1.44 15.29 -2.99
N GLY A 42 2.33 16.14 -3.14
CA GLY A 42 2.04 17.51 -3.21
C GLY A 42 1.10 17.80 -4.34
N TYR A 43 1.11 17.06 -5.35
CA TYR A 43 0.27 17.36 -6.40
C TYR A 43 -0.52 16.23 -6.75
N MET A 44 -0.80 15.46 -5.81
CA MET A 44 -1.39 14.36 -6.14
C MET A 44 -2.60 14.39 -6.90
N ALA A 45 -3.36 15.24 -6.71
CA ALA A 45 -4.60 15.26 -7.39
C ALA A 45 -4.38 15.33 -8.85
N ILE A 46 -3.54 16.15 -9.27
CA ILE A 46 -3.29 16.31 -10.62
C ILE A 46 -2.49 15.21 -11.15
N THR A 47 -1.55 14.85 -10.41
CA THR A 47 -0.68 13.83 -10.83
C THR A 47 -1.39 12.58 -11.14
N MET A 48 -2.35 12.26 -10.35
CA MET A 48 -2.99 11.08 -10.57
C MET A 48 -3.61 11.02 -11.88
N LEU A 49 -4.07 12.06 -12.32
CA LEU A 49 -4.65 12.03 -13.55
C LEU A 49 -3.71 11.87 -14.66
N THR A 50 -2.73 12.62 -14.68
CA THR A 50 -1.89 12.56 -15.78
C THR A 50 -0.81 11.68 -15.71
N GLU A 51 -0.44 11.43 -14.60
CA GLU A 51 0.70 10.82 -14.64
C GLU A 51 0.84 9.60 -14.26
N VAL A 52 -0.11 9.00 -14.25
CA VAL A 52 0.04 7.77 -13.93
C VAL A 52 1.17 7.30 -14.63
N SER A 53 1.47 7.85 -15.65
CA SER A 53 2.49 7.29 -16.37
C SER A 53 3.81 7.76 -16.06
N THR A 54 3.92 8.76 -15.34
CA THR A 54 5.20 9.21 -15.14
C THR A 54 5.87 8.60 -14.08
N GLY A 55 5.50 7.62 -13.63
CA GLY A 55 6.29 7.09 -12.67
C GLY A 55 6.07 7.39 -11.31
N GLY A 56 5.17 8.08 -11.04
CA GLY A 56 4.93 8.31 -9.67
C GLY A 56 4.48 7.02 -9.13
N GLY A 57 4.82 6.60 -8.03
CA GLY A 57 4.40 5.35 -7.47
C GLY A 57 3.70 5.51 -6.18
N VAL A 58 3.04 4.46 -5.75
CA VAL A 58 2.33 4.49 -4.49
C VAL A 58 2.76 3.28 -3.68
N SER A 59 3.06 3.50 -2.43
CA SER A 59 3.47 2.43 -1.56
C SER A 59 2.29 2.01 -0.72
N VAL A 60 2.20 0.73 -0.42
CA VAL A 60 1.19 0.25 0.49
C VAL A 60 1.93 -0.05 1.77
N LEU A 61 1.48 0.52 2.86
CA LEU A 61 2.15 0.38 4.14
C LEU A 61 1.31 -0.39 5.13
N VAL A 62 1.93 -1.21 5.92
CA VAL A 62 1.22 -1.92 6.94
C VAL A 62 2.04 -1.86 8.20
N SER A 63 1.48 -2.20 9.31
CA SER A 63 2.19 -2.19 10.56
C SER A 63 3.28 -3.25 10.44
N ALA A 64 4.43 -2.98 10.98
CA ALA A 64 5.55 -3.91 10.90
C ALA A 64 5.18 -5.28 11.40
N GLU A 65 4.33 -5.34 12.39
CA GLU A 65 3.98 -6.64 12.92
C GLU A 65 3.15 -7.44 11.93
N ASN A 66 2.55 -6.80 10.96
CA ASN A 66 1.75 -7.50 9.98
C ASN A 66 2.51 -7.74 8.69
N TYR A 67 3.76 -7.35 8.65
CA TYR A 67 4.51 -7.43 7.41
C TYR A 67 4.54 -8.82 6.80
N ASP A 68 4.83 -9.81 7.59
CA ASP A 68 4.95 -11.15 7.07
C ASP A 68 3.64 -11.67 6.48
N ILE A 69 2.58 -11.48 7.19
CA ILE A 69 1.34 -12.00 6.73
C ILE A 69 0.86 -11.20 5.54
N ALA A 70 1.11 -9.90 5.53
CA ALA A 70 0.70 -9.09 4.41
C ALA A 70 1.48 -9.49 3.17
N SER A 71 2.76 -9.75 3.31
CA SER A 71 3.57 -10.14 2.19
C SER A 71 3.08 -11.46 1.61
N GLU A 72 2.67 -12.33 2.48
CA GLU A 72 2.20 -13.59 2.04
C GLU A 72 0.90 -13.48 1.27
N ILE A 73 0.02 -12.63 1.73
CA ILE A 73 -1.25 -12.45 1.05
C ILE A 73 -0.99 -11.86 -0.33
N ILE A 74 -0.07 -10.93 -0.43
CA ILE A 74 0.21 -10.32 -1.71
C ILE A 74 0.83 -11.33 -2.65
N ALA A 75 1.71 -12.15 -2.14
CA ALA A 75 2.34 -13.14 -2.99
C ALA A 75 1.33 -14.14 -3.50
N ASN A 76 0.40 -14.51 -2.66
CA ASN A 76 -0.58 -15.47 -3.05
C ASN A 76 -1.56 -14.95 -4.10
N ARG A 77 -1.74 -13.66 -4.15
CA ARG A 77 -2.68 -13.16 -5.11
C ARG A 77 -2.21 -13.47 -6.50
N GLU A 78 -0.91 -13.59 -6.68
CA GLU A 78 -0.43 -13.87 -7.97
C GLU A 78 -0.50 -15.32 -8.32
N ASN A 79 -0.70 -16.12 -7.36
CA ASN A 79 -0.77 -17.52 -7.62
C ASN A 79 -2.17 -18.02 -7.76
N VAL A 80 -3.04 -17.12 -7.74
CA VAL A 80 -4.39 -17.52 -7.76
C VAL A 80 -4.67 -17.96 -9.05
N GLU A 81 -4.98 -18.62 -9.42
CA GLU A 81 -5.20 -18.81 -10.64
C GLU A 81 -5.37 -19.66 -10.89
#